data_66d048c8a300da6013335857865f1826
#
_entry.id   66d048c8a300da6013335857865f1826
#
_cell.length_a   1.000
_cell.length_b   1.000
_cell.length_c   1.000
_cell.angle_alpha   90.00
_cell.angle_beta   90.00
_cell.angle_gamma   90.00
#
_symmetry.space_group_name_H-M   'P 1'
#
loop_
_entity.id
_entity.type
_entity.pdbx_description
1 polymer ?
#
loop_
_entity_poly.entity_id
_entity_poly.type
_entity_poly.pdbx_seq_one_letter_code
_entity_poly.pdbx_strand_id
1 'polypeptide(L)'
;RYRRLSEELIFTILFEHQYTTASFLAKTYSVSRATVYNLVNSFEMPKLDIERFERDDDSPVYMEIDEDHMKCRRSKNTYMRLVSIHHGIEEICRDRNKLIDKHTIMFPTSVSLEEVSEYVLNYLEKRYNMDKKKLIVNSDGGIWIDSFVGELGIYKPVHIYDKFHLVKAIAEISKRDKEISKNLYKWLRGDDFKELENFYENFKEKENVSQIRKDQTKMLFNQYEKIRRIYTEEDYIGSRTEALVSHECSRFLSSRQKAFSRRKIKARALYHTFFANYGKNREKAYELYFSGKRTSSLEKVIEMECLPEIVNETGKSTNLPYLRGGECPIKEV
;
A
#
# COMPACT_ATOMS: atom_id res chain seq x y z
N ARG A 1 -35.79 -4.39 -19.28
CA ARG A 1 -35.98 -5.16 -18.04
C ARG A 1 -34.61 -5.48 -17.48
N TYR A 2 -34.13 -4.69 -16.51
CA TYR A 2 -32.89 -5.01 -15.78
C TYR A 2 -33.20 -6.24 -14.90
N ARG A 3 -32.61 -7.40 -15.21
CA ARG A 3 -32.59 -8.54 -14.29
C ARG A 3 -31.64 -8.13 -13.15
N ARG A 4 -32.18 -7.98 -11.94
CA ARG A 4 -31.37 -7.82 -10.74
C ARG A 4 -30.62 -9.15 -10.51
N LEU A 5 -29.31 -9.08 -10.36
CA LEU A 5 -28.52 -10.23 -9.92
C LEU A 5 -28.88 -10.51 -8.46
N SER A 6 -28.87 -11.77 -8.07
CA SER A 6 -28.98 -12.13 -6.65
C SER A 6 -27.72 -11.67 -5.90
N GLU A 7 -27.86 -11.40 -4.61
CA GLU A 7 -26.73 -11.01 -3.75
C GLU A 7 -25.63 -12.07 -3.77
N GLU A 8 -26.01 -13.34 -3.70
CA GLU A 8 -25.06 -14.44 -3.77
C GLU A 8 -24.27 -14.45 -5.08
N LEU A 9 -24.93 -14.22 -6.22
CA LEU A 9 -24.24 -14.15 -7.51
C LEU A 9 -23.30 -12.95 -7.60
N ILE A 10 -23.73 -11.80 -7.06
CA ILE A 10 -22.87 -10.61 -6.97
C ILE A 10 -21.60 -10.92 -6.19
N PHE A 11 -21.75 -11.49 -4.99
CA PHE A 11 -20.60 -11.84 -4.17
C PHE A 11 -19.72 -12.92 -4.83
N THR A 12 -20.32 -13.94 -5.40
CA THR A 12 -19.58 -15.00 -6.11
C THR A 12 -18.73 -14.43 -7.24
N ILE A 13 -19.27 -13.53 -8.05
CA ILE A 13 -18.51 -12.84 -9.10
C ILE A 13 -17.38 -12.01 -8.51
N LEU A 14 -17.62 -11.25 -7.45
CA LEU A 14 -16.60 -10.45 -6.76
C LEU A 14 -15.51 -11.35 -6.18
N PHE A 15 -15.88 -12.41 -5.50
CA PHE A 15 -14.95 -13.34 -4.88
C PHE A 15 -14.05 -14.05 -5.90
N GLU A 16 -14.63 -14.59 -6.96
CA GLU A 16 -13.89 -15.33 -7.99
C GLU A 16 -13.06 -14.40 -8.89
N HIS A 17 -13.43 -13.12 -9.02
CA HIS A 17 -12.64 -12.16 -9.80
C HIS A 17 -11.21 -11.97 -9.27
N GLN A 18 -10.91 -12.37 -8.04
CA GLN A 18 -9.54 -12.39 -7.50
C GLN A 18 -8.66 -13.39 -8.24
N TYR A 19 -9.24 -14.48 -8.73
CA TYR A 19 -8.52 -15.64 -9.26
C TYR A 19 -8.63 -15.78 -10.77
N THR A 20 -9.64 -15.12 -11.40
CA THR A 20 -9.91 -15.29 -12.81
C THR A 20 -10.22 -13.98 -13.53
N THR A 21 -10.45 -14.03 -14.84
CA THR A 21 -10.68 -12.86 -15.67
C THR A 21 -12.17 -12.50 -15.75
N ALA A 22 -12.49 -11.22 -15.94
CA ALA A 22 -13.85 -10.78 -16.18
C ALA A 22 -14.50 -11.45 -17.41
N SER A 23 -13.70 -11.85 -18.39
CA SER A 23 -14.20 -12.57 -19.58
C SER A 23 -14.62 -13.99 -19.26
N PHE A 24 -13.88 -14.67 -18.38
CA PHE A 24 -14.23 -16.02 -17.91
C PHE A 24 -15.53 -15.96 -17.09
N LEU A 25 -15.59 -15.08 -16.08
CA LEU A 25 -16.77 -14.91 -15.23
C LEU A 25 -18.02 -14.54 -16.03
N ALA A 26 -17.87 -13.67 -17.03
CA ALA A 26 -18.98 -13.28 -17.90
C ALA A 26 -19.58 -14.48 -18.64
N LYS A 27 -18.74 -15.40 -19.11
CA LYS A 27 -19.20 -16.64 -19.74
C LYS A 27 -19.81 -17.60 -18.74
N THR A 28 -19.14 -17.83 -17.61
CA THR A 28 -19.57 -18.79 -16.56
C THR A 28 -20.95 -18.42 -16.01
N TYR A 29 -21.18 -17.15 -15.74
CA TYR A 29 -22.43 -16.68 -15.10
C TYR A 29 -23.43 -16.05 -16.07
N SER A 30 -23.21 -16.17 -17.40
CA SER A 30 -24.08 -15.61 -18.44
C SER A 30 -24.39 -14.12 -18.23
N VAL A 31 -23.40 -13.34 -17.82
CA VAL A 31 -23.47 -11.90 -17.66
C VAL A 31 -22.53 -11.19 -18.62
N SER A 32 -22.68 -9.87 -18.82
CA SER A 32 -21.73 -9.14 -19.64
C SER A 32 -20.41 -8.87 -18.90
N ARG A 33 -19.29 -8.72 -19.63
CA ARG A 33 -18.02 -8.26 -19.05
C ARG A 33 -18.18 -6.88 -18.38
N ALA A 34 -19.04 -6.03 -18.94
CA ALA A 34 -19.35 -4.73 -18.35
C ALA A 34 -20.00 -4.88 -16.97
N THR A 35 -20.91 -5.87 -16.81
CA THR A 35 -21.51 -6.19 -15.52
C THR A 35 -20.45 -6.56 -14.49
N VAL A 36 -19.52 -7.48 -14.82
CA VAL A 36 -18.44 -7.88 -13.91
C VAL A 36 -17.58 -6.66 -13.50
N TYR A 37 -17.17 -5.85 -14.48
CA TYR A 37 -16.39 -4.65 -14.17
C TYR A 37 -17.18 -3.61 -13.38
N ASN A 38 -18.47 -3.47 -13.60
CA ASN A 38 -19.30 -2.53 -12.83
C ASN A 38 -19.37 -2.98 -11.36
N LEU A 39 -19.57 -4.26 -11.09
CA LEU A 39 -19.56 -4.79 -9.72
C LEU A 39 -18.24 -4.47 -8.98
N VAL A 40 -17.10 -4.75 -9.60
CA VAL A 40 -15.79 -4.47 -9.00
C VAL A 40 -15.53 -2.96 -8.85
N ASN A 41 -15.99 -2.15 -9.81
CA ASN A 41 -15.75 -0.71 -9.81
C ASN A 41 -16.78 0.09 -9.00
N SER A 42 -17.81 -0.55 -8.49
CA SER A 42 -18.79 -0.01 -7.53
C SER A 42 -18.71 -0.75 -6.18
N PHE A 43 -17.58 -1.40 -5.91
CA PHE A 43 -17.37 -2.05 -4.63
C PHE A 43 -17.32 -1.01 -3.51
N GLU A 44 -18.07 -1.27 -2.47
CA GLU A 44 -18.10 -0.49 -1.23
C GLU A 44 -17.57 -1.36 -0.09
N MET A 45 -16.71 -0.79 0.75
CA MET A 45 -16.17 -1.50 1.90
C MET A 45 -17.28 -1.65 2.96
N PRO A 46 -17.56 -2.87 3.44
CA PRO A 46 -18.48 -3.03 4.57
C PRO A 46 -17.87 -2.41 5.83
N LYS A 47 -18.72 -1.87 6.70
CA LYS A 47 -18.28 -1.44 8.02
C LYS A 47 -17.94 -2.68 8.84
N LEU A 48 -16.69 -2.78 9.25
CA LEU A 48 -16.18 -3.90 10.02
C LEU A 48 -15.82 -3.45 11.43
N ASP A 49 -16.23 -4.23 12.41
CA ASP A 49 -15.76 -4.03 13.77
C ASP A 49 -14.35 -4.61 13.92
N ILE A 50 -13.48 -3.83 14.54
CA ILE A 50 -12.10 -4.25 14.81
C ILE A 50 -12.09 -4.95 16.16
N GLU A 51 -11.97 -6.27 16.11
CA GLU A 51 -11.85 -7.09 17.32
C GLU A 51 -10.43 -6.98 17.88
N ARG A 52 -10.30 -7.11 19.21
CA ARG A 52 -9.00 -7.18 19.89
C ARG A 52 -8.24 -8.43 19.45
N PHE A 53 -6.92 -8.32 19.30
CA PHE A 53 -6.08 -9.47 19.00
C PHE A 53 -5.89 -10.32 20.25
N GLU A 54 -6.20 -11.63 20.16
CA GLU A 54 -6.22 -12.52 21.33
C GLU A 54 -4.83 -12.79 21.92
N ARG A 55 -3.78 -12.82 21.09
CA ARG A 55 -2.39 -12.96 21.53
C ARG A 55 -1.81 -11.59 21.90
N ASP A 56 -2.28 -11.03 23.00
CA ASP A 56 -1.82 -9.73 23.48
C ASP A 56 -0.59 -9.89 24.39
N ASP A 57 0.53 -10.32 23.81
CA ASP A 57 1.84 -10.33 24.44
C ASP A 57 2.58 -9.00 24.20
N ASP A 58 3.74 -8.80 24.81
CA ASP A 58 4.53 -7.57 24.66
C ASP A 58 5.35 -7.53 23.33
N SER A 59 5.11 -8.47 22.41
CA SER A 59 5.80 -8.52 21.12
C SER A 59 5.49 -7.29 20.26
N PRO A 60 6.45 -6.83 19.45
CA PRO A 60 6.26 -5.68 18.57
C PRO A 60 5.14 -5.88 17.55
N VAL A 61 4.53 -4.77 17.13
CA VAL A 61 3.69 -4.70 15.94
C VAL A 61 4.55 -4.20 14.78
N TYR A 62 4.43 -4.85 13.65
CA TYR A 62 5.19 -4.54 12.45
C TYR A 62 4.29 -3.89 11.40
N MET A 63 4.85 -2.95 10.67
CA MET A 63 4.18 -2.26 9.57
C MET A 63 5.11 -2.24 8.35
N GLU A 64 4.63 -2.76 7.25
CA GLU A 64 5.31 -2.76 5.96
C GLU A 64 4.66 -1.72 5.06
N ILE A 65 5.43 -0.79 4.53
CA ILE A 65 4.92 0.33 3.72
C ILE A 65 5.68 0.43 2.40
N ASP A 66 4.93 0.47 1.29
CA ASP A 66 5.51 0.61 -0.05
C ASP A 66 4.45 1.09 -1.05
N GLU A 67 4.84 1.26 -2.32
CA GLU A 67 3.92 1.66 -3.38
C GLU A 67 4.20 0.92 -4.70
N ASP A 68 3.16 0.75 -5.52
CA ASP A 68 3.26 0.19 -6.87
C ASP A 68 2.78 1.16 -7.94
N HIS A 69 3.47 1.17 -9.05
CA HIS A 69 3.14 2.01 -10.20
C HIS A 69 1.90 1.53 -10.94
N MET A 70 0.93 2.41 -11.15
CA MET A 70 -0.27 2.12 -11.91
C MET A 70 -0.39 2.95 -13.17
N LYS A 71 -0.68 2.29 -14.29
CA LYS A 71 -1.00 2.96 -15.54
C LYS A 71 -2.45 3.44 -15.56
N CYS A 72 -2.65 4.72 -15.83
CA CYS A 72 -3.95 5.33 -15.98
C CYS A 72 -4.28 5.61 -17.45
N ARG A 73 -5.55 5.40 -17.83
CA ARG A 73 -6.04 5.77 -19.16
C ARG A 73 -6.21 7.28 -19.24
N ARG A 74 -5.65 7.90 -20.29
CA ARG A 74 -5.82 9.33 -20.60
C ARG A 74 -5.42 10.28 -19.47
N SER A 75 -4.55 9.84 -18.55
CA SER A 75 -4.07 10.66 -17.46
C SER A 75 -2.65 10.24 -17.08
N LYS A 76 -1.96 11.07 -16.26
CA LYS A 76 -0.66 10.69 -15.69
C LYS A 76 -0.80 9.40 -14.89
N ASN A 77 0.23 8.57 -14.90
CA ASN A 77 0.32 7.41 -14.03
C ASN A 77 0.14 7.83 -12.57
N THR A 78 -0.34 6.91 -11.77
CA THR A 78 -0.50 7.09 -10.33
C THR A 78 0.15 5.93 -9.60
N TYR A 79 0.20 6.01 -8.29
CA TYR A 79 0.70 4.94 -7.44
C TYR A 79 -0.45 4.38 -6.61
N MET A 80 -0.40 3.08 -6.34
CA MET A 80 -1.16 2.44 -5.29
C MET A 80 -0.23 2.27 -4.10
N ARG A 81 -0.54 2.93 -3.01
CA ARG A 81 0.16 2.81 -1.74
C ARG A 81 -0.37 1.63 -0.96
N LEU A 82 0.52 0.94 -0.29
CA LEU A 82 0.22 -0.23 0.53
C LEU A 82 0.77 -0.01 1.93
N VAL A 83 -0.08 -0.25 2.92
CA VAL A 83 0.29 -0.37 4.33
C VAL A 83 -0.18 -1.73 4.80
N SER A 84 0.73 -2.55 5.32
CA SER A 84 0.39 -3.86 5.87
C SER A 84 0.87 -3.96 7.31
N ILE A 85 -0.04 -4.23 8.23
CA ILE A 85 0.20 -4.35 9.65
C ILE A 85 0.17 -5.84 10.01
N HIS A 86 1.08 -6.29 10.88
CA HIS A 86 1.09 -7.67 11.35
C HIS A 86 1.80 -7.81 12.71
N HIS A 87 1.55 -8.93 13.39
CA HIS A 87 2.10 -9.22 14.73
C HIS A 87 3.28 -10.20 14.67
N GLY A 88 4.13 -10.10 13.65
CA GLY A 88 5.29 -10.96 13.47
C GLY A 88 5.09 -12.03 12.40
N ILE A 89 5.95 -13.04 12.45
CA ILE A 89 6.00 -14.15 11.49
C ILE A 89 5.89 -15.50 12.20
N GLU A 90 5.26 -16.44 11.53
CA GLU A 90 5.15 -17.84 11.93
C GLU A 90 5.77 -18.71 10.81
N GLU A 91 6.70 -19.59 11.17
CA GLU A 91 7.25 -20.56 10.22
C GLU A 91 6.22 -21.69 10.01
N ILE A 92 5.80 -21.88 8.76
CA ILE A 92 4.88 -22.96 8.39
C ILE A 92 5.66 -24.22 8.05
N CYS A 93 6.76 -24.05 7.34
CA CYS A 93 7.69 -25.11 6.97
C CYS A 93 9.03 -24.45 6.58
N ARG A 94 10.05 -25.27 6.37
CA ARG A 94 11.38 -24.79 5.98
C ARG A 94 11.31 -23.75 4.86
N ASP A 95 11.86 -22.57 5.11
CA ASP A 95 11.92 -21.42 4.19
C ASP A 95 10.57 -20.78 3.81
N ARG A 96 9.47 -21.15 4.52
CA ARG A 96 8.16 -20.58 4.27
C ARG A 96 7.51 -20.03 5.54
N ASN A 97 7.39 -18.71 5.57
CA ASN A 97 6.81 -17.96 6.68
C ASN A 97 5.44 -17.39 6.31
N LYS A 98 4.59 -17.23 7.32
CA LYS A 98 3.29 -16.55 7.25
C LYS A 98 3.30 -15.36 8.21
N LEU A 99 2.70 -14.25 7.79
CA LEU A 99 2.45 -13.12 8.68
C LEU A 99 1.31 -13.45 9.66
N ILE A 100 1.54 -13.19 10.93
CA ILE A 100 0.55 -13.37 12.00
C ILE A 100 -0.33 -12.13 12.02
N ASP A 101 -1.66 -12.31 12.08
CA ASP A 101 -2.63 -11.22 12.16
C ASP A 101 -2.43 -10.12 11.10
N LYS A 102 -2.20 -10.51 9.85
CA LYS A 102 -1.95 -9.57 8.77
C LYS A 102 -3.21 -8.77 8.43
N HIS A 103 -3.09 -7.44 8.44
CA HIS A 103 -4.08 -6.50 7.93
C HIS A 103 -3.46 -5.58 6.89
N THR A 104 -3.98 -5.59 5.67
CA THR A 104 -3.46 -4.82 4.53
C THR A 104 -4.43 -3.74 4.11
N ILE A 105 -3.94 -2.55 3.84
CA ILE A 105 -4.68 -1.39 3.37
C ILE A 105 -4.04 -0.93 2.06
N MET A 106 -4.86 -0.76 1.03
CA MET A 106 -4.43 -0.21 -0.25
C MET A 106 -5.19 1.07 -0.53
N PHE A 107 -4.48 2.11 -0.97
CA PHE A 107 -5.07 3.39 -1.29
C PHE A 107 -4.28 4.10 -2.40
N PRO A 108 -4.97 4.82 -3.32
CA PRO A 108 -4.30 5.60 -4.35
C PRO A 108 -3.71 6.89 -3.77
N THR A 109 -2.77 7.51 -4.48
CA THR A 109 -2.14 8.79 -4.08
C THR A 109 -3.12 9.96 -3.97
N SER A 110 -4.35 9.81 -4.43
CA SER A 110 -5.40 10.81 -4.27
C SER A 110 -6.05 10.81 -2.88
N VAL A 111 -5.76 9.82 -2.06
CA VAL A 111 -6.24 9.75 -0.67
C VAL A 111 -5.28 10.50 0.23
N SER A 112 -5.81 11.32 1.12
CA SER A 112 -5.03 12.10 2.07
C SER A 112 -4.26 11.19 3.05
N LEU A 113 -3.02 11.55 3.36
CA LEU A 113 -2.20 10.77 4.30
C LEU A 113 -2.75 10.89 5.72
N GLU A 114 -3.24 12.06 6.09
CA GLU A 114 -3.83 12.33 7.41
C GLU A 114 -5.01 11.40 7.69
N GLU A 115 -5.89 11.24 6.71
CA GLU A 115 -7.07 10.39 6.86
C GLU A 115 -6.73 8.89 6.90
N VAL A 116 -5.69 8.46 6.16
CA VAL A 116 -5.18 7.08 6.24
C VAL A 116 -4.47 6.84 7.56
N SER A 117 -3.69 7.81 8.06
CA SER A 117 -3.03 7.69 9.36
C SER A 117 -4.04 7.63 10.49
N GLU A 118 -5.13 8.43 10.44
CA GLU A 118 -6.24 8.33 11.40
C GLU A 118 -6.87 6.94 11.41
N TYR A 119 -7.13 6.37 10.22
CA TYR A 119 -7.63 5.00 10.12
C TYR A 119 -6.66 4.00 10.74
N VAL A 120 -5.35 4.11 10.45
CA VAL A 120 -4.31 3.21 10.95
C VAL A 120 -4.16 3.35 12.47
N LEU A 121 -4.16 4.57 13.01
CA LEU A 121 -4.12 4.82 14.45
C LEU A 121 -5.30 4.17 15.16
N ASN A 122 -6.52 4.38 14.66
CA ASN A 122 -7.72 3.74 15.20
C ASN A 122 -7.68 2.21 15.09
N TYR A 123 -7.11 1.67 14.00
CA TYR A 123 -6.91 0.23 13.86
C TYR A 123 -5.93 -0.31 14.90
N LEU A 124 -4.76 0.31 15.05
CA LEU A 124 -3.74 -0.09 16.01
C LEU A 124 -4.27 -0.06 17.44
N GLU A 125 -4.95 1.03 17.83
CA GLU A 125 -5.53 1.20 19.16
C GLU A 125 -6.58 0.12 19.48
N LYS A 126 -7.49 -0.14 18.55
CA LYS A 126 -8.54 -1.14 18.74
C LYS A 126 -8.02 -2.58 18.69
N ARG A 127 -7.05 -2.84 17.81
CA ARG A 127 -6.55 -4.20 17.59
C ARG A 127 -5.53 -4.62 18.63
N TYR A 128 -4.64 -3.71 19.04
CA TYR A 128 -3.50 -4.01 19.92
C TYR A 128 -3.47 -3.12 21.15
N ASN A 129 -2.80 -3.59 22.22
CA ASN A 129 -2.47 -2.76 23.37
C ASN A 129 -1.16 -2.01 23.12
N MET A 130 -1.24 -0.91 22.35
CA MET A 130 -0.06 -0.17 21.89
C MET A 130 0.75 0.49 23.00
N ASP A 131 0.19 0.68 24.21
CA ASP A 131 0.94 1.25 25.35
C ASP A 131 2.16 0.43 25.75
N LYS A 132 2.11 -0.87 25.48
CA LYS A 132 3.18 -1.83 25.83
C LYS A 132 3.96 -2.34 24.63
N LYS A 133 3.61 -1.91 23.42
CA LYS A 133 4.16 -2.46 22.19
C LYS A 133 5.03 -1.46 21.46
N LYS A 134 6.14 -1.95 20.92
CA LYS A 134 6.95 -1.23 19.96
C LYS A 134 6.28 -1.31 18.57
N LEU A 135 6.24 -0.20 17.84
CA LEU A 135 5.84 -0.17 16.44
C LEU A 135 7.09 -0.14 15.55
N ILE A 136 7.33 -1.20 14.79
CA ILE A 136 8.44 -1.29 13.84
C ILE A 136 7.89 -1.06 12.43
N VAL A 137 8.46 -0.09 11.71
CA VAL A 137 8.04 0.27 10.35
C VAL A 137 9.16 -0.02 9.37
N ASN A 138 8.88 -0.85 8.37
CA ASN A 138 9.79 -1.16 7.26
C ASN A 138 9.34 -0.46 5.98
N SER A 139 10.25 0.22 5.27
CA SER A 139 9.94 0.87 4.00
C SER A 139 11.19 1.19 3.16
N ASP A 140 10.98 1.61 1.91
CA ASP A 140 12.03 2.12 1.02
C ASP A 140 12.45 3.57 1.31
N GLY A 141 11.85 4.23 2.30
CA GLY A 141 12.18 5.59 2.71
C GLY A 141 11.65 6.68 1.77
N GLY A 142 10.60 6.43 1.04
CA GLY A 142 9.92 7.44 0.21
C GLY A 142 9.44 8.65 1.03
N ILE A 143 9.47 9.85 0.45
CA ILE A 143 9.12 11.11 1.15
C ILE A 143 7.72 11.06 1.78
N TRP A 144 6.75 10.49 1.07
CA TRP A 144 5.39 10.38 1.59
C TRP A 144 5.31 9.42 2.78
N ILE A 145 6.18 8.40 2.81
CA ILE A 145 6.25 7.43 3.92
C ILE A 145 6.79 8.11 5.17
N ASP A 146 7.80 8.94 5.04
CA ASP A 146 8.33 9.72 6.17
C ASP A 146 7.26 10.63 6.77
N SER A 147 6.46 11.29 5.92
CA SER A 147 5.32 12.08 6.37
C SER A 147 4.27 11.21 7.07
N PHE A 148 3.92 10.07 6.48
CA PHE A 148 2.95 9.15 7.06
C PHE A 148 3.41 8.57 8.41
N VAL A 149 4.69 8.16 8.51
CA VAL A 149 5.27 7.66 9.77
C VAL A 149 5.32 8.78 10.82
N GLY A 150 5.51 10.04 10.40
CA GLY A 150 5.42 11.21 11.28
C GLY A 150 4.05 11.35 11.94
N GLU A 151 2.96 11.11 11.21
CA GLU A 151 1.58 11.11 11.77
C GLU A 151 1.35 10.01 12.83
N LEU A 152 2.13 8.93 12.78
CA LEU A 152 2.09 7.86 13.78
C LEU A 152 2.96 8.14 15.02
N GLY A 153 3.48 9.35 15.14
CA GLY A 153 4.47 9.76 16.15
C GLY A 153 4.10 9.48 17.61
N ILE A 154 2.78 9.37 17.93
CA ILE A 154 2.30 8.99 19.26
C ILE A 154 2.86 7.65 19.74
N TYR A 155 3.09 6.70 18.82
CA TYR A 155 3.66 5.38 19.12
C TYR A 155 5.18 5.33 19.00
N LYS A 156 5.84 6.46 18.69
CA LYS A 156 7.30 6.56 18.51
C LYS A 156 7.87 5.45 17.63
N PRO A 157 7.39 5.31 16.39
CA PRO A 157 7.72 4.18 15.53
C PRO A 157 9.23 4.07 15.28
N VAL A 158 9.75 2.85 15.32
CA VAL A 158 11.11 2.54 14.91
C VAL A 158 11.10 2.32 13.40
N HIS A 159 11.45 3.35 12.64
CA HIS A 159 11.47 3.29 11.18
C HIS A 159 12.78 2.69 10.67
N ILE A 160 12.70 1.57 9.95
CA ILE A 160 13.83 0.80 9.41
C ILE A 160 13.76 0.82 7.89
N TYR A 161 14.92 1.03 7.26
CA TYR A 161 15.03 0.99 5.81
C TYR A 161 14.94 -0.44 5.27
N ASP A 162 14.24 -0.64 4.14
CA ASP A 162 14.10 -1.97 3.51
C ASP A 162 15.44 -2.50 3.04
N LYS A 163 15.80 -3.70 3.51
CA LYS A 163 17.09 -4.34 3.21
C LYS A 163 17.23 -4.71 1.74
N PHE A 164 16.16 -5.06 1.05
CA PHE A 164 16.20 -5.36 -0.38
C PHE A 164 16.59 -4.13 -1.19
N HIS A 165 15.96 -2.98 -0.90
CA HIS A 165 16.28 -1.70 -1.51
C HIS A 165 17.70 -1.24 -1.18
N LEU A 166 18.18 -1.49 0.04
CA LEU A 166 19.56 -1.22 0.43
C LEU A 166 20.56 -2.01 -0.43
N VAL A 167 20.35 -3.32 -0.56
CA VAL A 167 21.25 -4.17 -1.36
C VAL A 167 21.28 -3.73 -2.82
N LYS A 168 20.11 -3.39 -3.38
CA LYS A 168 19.97 -2.89 -4.75
C LYS A 168 20.69 -1.54 -4.93
N ALA A 169 20.56 -0.63 -3.98
CA ALA A 169 21.24 0.67 -4.02
C ALA A 169 22.76 0.51 -3.97
N ILE A 170 23.28 -0.31 -3.07
CA ILE A 170 24.72 -0.58 -2.97
C ILE A 170 25.26 -1.23 -4.25
N ALA A 171 24.53 -2.17 -4.84
CA ALA A 171 24.90 -2.78 -6.11
C ALA A 171 24.98 -1.77 -7.26
N GLU A 172 24.03 -0.82 -7.33
CA GLU A 172 24.02 0.25 -8.32
C GLU A 172 25.18 1.25 -8.10
N ILE A 173 25.44 1.65 -6.86
CA ILE A 173 26.52 2.57 -6.53
C ILE A 173 27.89 1.95 -6.85
N SER A 174 28.10 0.70 -6.45
CA SER A 174 29.37 0.02 -6.60
C SER A 174 29.66 -0.41 -8.04
N LYS A 175 28.63 -0.65 -8.87
CA LYS A 175 28.79 -1.23 -10.23
C LYS A 175 29.70 -2.47 -10.25
N ARG A 176 29.56 -3.37 -9.27
CA ARG A 176 30.38 -4.58 -9.08
C ARG A 176 31.79 -4.31 -8.54
N ASP A 177 32.16 -3.09 -8.21
CA ASP A 177 33.39 -2.81 -7.47
C ASP A 177 33.23 -3.35 -6.03
N LYS A 178 33.99 -4.41 -5.74
CA LYS A 178 33.89 -5.12 -4.45
C LYS A 178 34.40 -4.25 -3.28
N GLU A 179 35.35 -3.38 -3.53
CA GLU A 179 35.93 -2.53 -2.50
C GLU A 179 34.91 -1.44 -2.08
N ILE A 180 34.33 -0.76 -3.06
CA ILE A 180 33.25 0.22 -2.80
C ILE A 180 32.10 -0.46 -2.05
N SER A 181 31.65 -1.62 -2.50
CA SER A 181 30.56 -2.36 -1.86
C SER A 181 30.90 -2.72 -0.41
N LYS A 182 32.12 -3.26 -0.17
CA LYS A 182 32.60 -3.63 1.17
C LYS A 182 32.65 -2.43 2.12
N ASN A 183 33.16 -1.30 1.63
CA ASN A 183 33.28 -0.07 2.40
C ASN A 183 31.89 0.50 2.76
N LEU A 184 30.94 0.56 1.80
CA LEU A 184 29.57 0.98 2.06
C LEU A 184 28.90 0.11 3.14
N TYR A 185 29.00 -1.22 3.03
CA TYR A 185 28.47 -2.09 4.08
C TYR A 185 29.14 -1.88 5.43
N LYS A 186 30.46 -1.65 5.48
CA LYS A 186 31.17 -1.38 6.72
C LYS A 186 30.67 -0.10 7.37
N TRP A 187 30.58 1.00 6.63
CA TRP A 187 30.14 2.29 7.15
C TRP A 187 28.66 2.29 7.59
N LEU A 188 27.80 1.61 6.83
CA LEU A 188 26.36 1.51 7.16
C LEU A 188 26.07 0.58 8.35
N ARG A 189 26.97 -0.36 8.69
CA ARG A 189 26.82 -1.25 9.85
C ARG A 189 27.41 -0.66 11.12
N GLY A 190 28.47 0.11 10.99
CA GLY A 190 29.20 0.73 12.08
C GLY A 190 28.73 2.14 12.41
N ASP A 191 29.46 2.81 13.28
CA ASP A 191 29.30 4.23 13.62
C ASP A 191 30.16 5.14 12.70
N ASP A 192 30.38 4.73 11.46
CA ASP A 192 31.29 5.37 10.52
C ASP A 192 30.56 6.40 9.61
N PHE A 193 29.62 7.17 10.19
CA PHE A 193 28.85 8.18 9.42
C PHE A 193 29.76 9.17 8.69
N LYS A 194 30.86 9.60 9.32
CA LYS A 194 31.81 10.54 8.75
C LYS A 194 32.48 10.00 7.48
N GLU A 195 32.77 8.71 7.43
CA GLU A 195 33.34 8.07 6.25
C GLU A 195 32.30 7.98 5.10
N LEU A 196 31.05 7.73 5.43
CA LEU A 196 29.96 7.75 4.46
C LEU A 196 29.74 9.17 3.92
N GLU A 197 29.80 10.20 4.77
CA GLU A 197 29.71 11.60 4.40
C GLU A 197 30.84 12.00 3.46
N ASN A 198 32.10 11.68 3.81
CA ASN A 198 33.28 11.92 2.98
C ASN A 198 33.14 11.23 1.60
N PHE A 199 32.64 9.99 1.59
CA PHE A 199 32.39 9.26 0.35
C PHE A 199 31.32 9.96 -0.47
N TYR A 200 30.21 10.39 0.12
CA TYR A 200 29.12 11.08 -0.56
C TYR A 200 29.59 12.38 -1.20
N GLU A 201 30.29 13.24 -0.46
CA GLU A 201 30.79 14.52 -0.96
C GLU A 201 31.78 14.34 -2.12
N ASN A 202 32.74 13.41 -1.99
CA ASN A 202 33.68 13.08 -3.05
C ASN A 202 33.00 12.47 -4.28
N PHE A 203 31.95 11.67 -4.06
CA PHE A 203 31.26 10.95 -5.14
C PHE A 203 30.34 11.87 -5.93
N LYS A 204 29.72 12.83 -5.28
CA LYS A 204 28.84 13.84 -5.87
C LYS A 204 29.58 14.72 -6.90
N GLU A 205 30.85 15.05 -6.66
CA GLU A 205 31.64 15.92 -7.51
C GLU A 205 32.27 15.22 -8.71
N LYS A 206 32.32 13.89 -8.72
CA LYS A 206 32.92 13.11 -9.82
C LYS A 206 32.12 13.27 -11.11
N GLU A 207 32.76 13.78 -12.18
CA GLU A 207 32.13 13.96 -13.50
C GLU A 207 31.74 12.60 -14.17
N ASN A 208 32.55 11.59 -13.96
CA ASN A 208 32.37 10.27 -14.59
C ASN A 208 31.35 9.35 -13.87
N VAL A 209 30.57 9.90 -12.94
CA VAL A 209 29.55 9.15 -12.19
C VAL A 209 28.16 9.54 -12.70
N SER A 210 27.35 8.53 -13.07
CA SER A 210 25.98 8.77 -13.54
C SER A 210 25.11 9.39 -12.43
N GLN A 211 24.13 10.21 -12.84
CA GLN A 211 23.21 10.86 -11.91
C GLN A 211 22.48 9.85 -11.01
N ILE A 212 22.08 8.71 -11.56
CA ILE A 212 21.42 7.62 -10.80
C ILE A 212 22.29 7.18 -9.60
N ARG A 213 23.60 7.01 -9.81
CA ARG A 213 24.52 6.59 -8.73
C ARG A 213 24.68 7.70 -7.67
N LYS A 214 24.73 8.96 -8.10
CA LYS A 214 24.77 10.12 -7.19
C LYS A 214 23.50 10.17 -6.34
N ASP A 215 22.34 9.99 -6.95
CA ASP A 215 21.05 9.98 -6.26
C ASP A 215 20.94 8.82 -5.26
N GLN A 216 21.40 7.62 -5.64
CA GLN A 216 21.44 6.48 -4.73
C GLN A 216 22.39 6.71 -3.54
N THR A 217 23.56 7.33 -3.77
CA THR A 217 24.49 7.65 -2.69
C THR A 217 23.91 8.71 -1.74
N LYS A 218 23.24 9.73 -2.29
CA LYS A 218 22.52 10.75 -1.51
C LYS A 218 21.41 10.11 -0.67
N MET A 219 20.69 9.17 -1.24
CA MET A 219 19.64 8.44 -0.54
C MET A 219 20.22 7.64 0.64
N LEU A 220 21.31 6.86 0.45
CA LEU A 220 21.96 6.13 1.55
C LEU A 220 22.40 7.08 2.67
N PHE A 221 22.96 8.23 2.33
CA PHE A 221 23.37 9.26 3.28
C PHE A 221 22.17 9.78 4.07
N ASN A 222 21.08 10.17 3.39
CA ASN A 222 19.88 10.70 4.04
C ASN A 222 19.12 9.67 4.90
N GLN A 223 19.24 8.39 4.56
CA GLN A 223 18.55 7.31 5.26
C GLN A 223 19.45 6.54 6.25
N TYR A 224 20.65 7.06 6.53
CA TYR A 224 21.68 6.40 7.33
C TYR A 224 21.13 5.82 8.63
N GLU A 225 20.43 6.59 9.45
CA GLU A 225 19.90 6.16 10.73
C GLU A 225 18.88 5.00 10.59
N LYS A 226 18.02 5.05 9.55
CA LYS A 226 17.06 3.98 9.29
C LYS A 226 17.75 2.72 8.79
N ILE A 227 18.81 2.86 7.98
CA ILE A 227 19.62 1.73 7.49
C ILE A 227 20.39 1.08 8.65
N ARG A 228 20.95 1.89 9.55
CA ARG A 228 21.68 1.40 10.69
C ARG A 228 20.81 0.52 11.59
N ARG A 229 19.53 0.85 11.75
CA ARG A 229 18.57 0.06 12.52
C ARG A 229 18.38 -1.37 12.00
N ILE A 230 18.69 -1.67 10.72
CA ILE A 230 18.72 -3.04 10.20
C ILE A 230 19.68 -3.93 11.03
N TYR A 231 20.72 -3.34 11.58
CA TYR A 231 21.80 -4.05 12.25
C TYR A 231 21.80 -3.88 13.79
N THR A 232 21.07 -2.89 14.29
CA THR A 232 21.06 -2.53 15.72
C THR A 232 19.73 -2.76 16.42
N GLU A 233 18.63 -2.90 15.66
CA GLU A 233 17.31 -3.17 16.25
C GLU A 233 17.14 -4.66 16.51
N GLU A 234 17.02 -5.03 17.79
CA GLU A 234 16.91 -6.42 18.25
C GLU A 234 15.63 -7.10 17.77
N ASP A 235 14.54 -6.34 17.69
CA ASP A 235 13.24 -6.83 17.24
C ASP A 235 13.08 -6.86 15.70
N TYR A 236 14.14 -6.59 14.93
CA TYR A 236 14.06 -6.59 13.49
C TYR A 236 14.01 -8.01 12.91
N ILE A 237 12.88 -8.41 12.37
CA ILE A 237 12.64 -9.73 11.78
C ILE A 237 12.81 -9.77 10.24
N GLY A 238 13.33 -8.71 9.66
CA GLY A 238 13.42 -8.54 8.21
C GLY A 238 12.17 -7.91 7.60
N SER A 239 12.32 -7.26 6.43
CA SER A 239 11.22 -6.66 5.70
C SER A 239 10.49 -7.68 4.81
N ARG A 240 9.20 -7.44 4.59
CA ARG A 240 8.32 -8.20 3.68
C ARG A 240 7.66 -7.29 2.63
N THR A 241 8.06 -6.03 2.54
CA THR A 241 7.49 -5.02 1.66
C THR A 241 7.40 -5.50 0.21
N GLU A 242 8.50 -5.93 -0.39
CA GLU A 242 8.56 -6.39 -1.78
C GLU A 242 7.61 -7.57 -2.05
N ALA A 243 7.56 -8.55 -1.14
CA ALA A 243 6.66 -9.69 -1.25
C ALA A 243 5.19 -9.24 -1.17
N LEU A 244 4.86 -8.33 -0.28
CA LEU A 244 3.51 -7.80 -0.11
C LEU A 244 3.08 -6.97 -1.34
N VAL A 245 3.93 -6.09 -1.85
CA VAL A 245 3.65 -5.35 -3.09
C VAL A 245 3.43 -6.32 -4.25
N SER A 246 4.31 -7.30 -4.43
CA SER A 246 4.18 -8.29 -5.51
C SER A 246 2.87 -9.09 -5.42
N HIS A 247 2.52 -9.59 -4.24
CA HIS A 247 1.37 -10.48 -4.06
C HIS A 247 0.03 -9.73 -3.92
N GLU A 248 0.01 -8.59 -3.27
CA GLU A 248 -1.22 -7.87 -2.95
C GLU A 248 -1.52 -6.72 -3.94
N CYS A 249 -0.49 -6.04 -4.48
CA CYS A 249 -0.66 -4.95 -5.45
C CYS A 249 -0.39 -5.40 -6.88
N SER A 250 0.84 -5.79 -7.20
CA SER A 250 1.28 -5.97 -8.57
C SER A 250 0.52 -7.09 -9.27
N ARG A 251 0.22 -8.17 -8.59
CA ARG A 251 -0.57 -9.28 -9.12
C ARG A 251 -1.92 -8.82 -9.68
N PHE A 252 -2.57 -7.87 -9.04
CA PHE A 252 -3.91 -7.42 -9.39
C PHE A 252 -3.92 -6.18 -10.27
N LEU A 253 -2.95 -5.30 -10.10
CA LEU A 253 -2.96 -3.95 -10.66
C LEU A 253 -1.96 -3.76 -11.79
N SER A 254 -0.74 -4.28 -11.69
CA SER A 254 0.35 -3.98 -12.62
C SER A 254 0.88 -5.19 -13.40
N SER A 255 0.69 -6.43 -12.93
CA SER A 255 1.25 -7.66 -13.53
C SER A 255 0.86 -7.94 -14.99
N ARG A 256 -0.16 -7.27 -15.52
CA ARG A 256 -0.56 -7.30 -16.92
C ARG A 256 -0.69 -5.88 -17.44
N GLN A 257 -0.61 -5.68 -18.76
CA GLN A 257 -0.87 -4.38 -19.39
C GLN A 257 -2.32 -3.93 -19.16
N LYS A 258 -2.60 -3.42 -17.97
CA LYS A 258 -3.89 -2.85 -17.57
C LYS A 258 -3.72 -1.35 -17.42
N ALA A 259 -4.70 -0.60 -17.91
CA ALA A 259 -4.80 0.82 -17.64
C ALA A 259 -6.18 1.11 -17.07
N PHE A 260 -6.20 1.75 -15.91
CA PHE A 260 -7.42 2.01 -15.16
C PHE A 260 -7.95 3.42 -15.41
N SER A 261 -9.27 3.59 -15.33
CA SER A 261 -9.87 4.90 -15.19
C SER A 261 -9.59 5.44 -13.78
N ARG A 262 -9.16 6.69 -13.66
CA ARG A 262 -8.84 7.31 -12.36
C ARG A 262 -10.00 7.22 -11.36
N ARG A 263 -11.25 7.35 -11.83
CA ARG A 263 -12.46 7.15 -11.01
C ARG A 263 -12.61 5.75 -10.41
N LYS A 264 -12.06 4.73 -11.08
CA LYS A 264 -12.26 3.32 -10.72
C LYS A 264 -11.16 2.77 -9.83
N ILE A 265 -10.06 3.49 -9.68
CA ILE A 265 -8.91 3.06 -8.87
C ILE A 265 -9.29 2.90 -7.40
N LYS A 266 -10.15 3.76 -6.89
CA LYS A 266 -10.61 3.76 -5.51
C LYS A 266 -11.44 2.54 -5.14
N ALA A 267 -12.51 2.30 -5.86
CA ALA A 267 -13.32 1.10 -5.63
C ALA A 267 -12.48 -0.17 -5.75
N ARG A 268 -11.46 -0.15 -6.63
CA ARG A 268 -10.50 -1.25 -6.73
C ARG A 268 -9.57 -1.34 -5.52
N ALA A 269 -9.12 -0.22 -4.99
CA ALA A 269 -8.34 -0.22 -3.75
C ALA A 269 -9.14 -0.84 -2.61
N LEU A 270 -10.39 -0.41 -2.41
CA LEU A 270 -11.30 -0.98 -1.41
C LEU A 270 -11.56 -2.48 -1.65
N TYR A 271 -11.85 -2.84 -2.90
CA TYR A 271 -12.05 -4.24 -3.29
C TYR A 271 -10.84 -5.11 -2.96
N HIS A 272 -9.63 -4.68 -3.33
CA HIS A 272 -8.41 -5.44 -3.06
C HIS A 272 -8.07 -5.44 -1.57
N THR A 273 -8.26 -4.34 -0.84
CA THR A 273 -8.13 -4.29 0.61
C THR A 273 -9.03 -5.31 1.30
N PHE A 274 -10.30 -5.35 0.93
CA PHE A 274 -11.25 -6.32 1.52
C PHE A 274 -10.80 -7.76 1.28
N PHE A 275 -10.53 -8.10 0.04
CA PHE A 275 -10.17 -9.48 -0.30
C PHE A 275 -8.75 -9.88 0.10
N ALA A 276 -7.81 -8.97 0.26
CA ALA A 276 -6.50 -9.23 0.84
C ALA A 276 -6.60 -9.69 2.30
N ASN A 277 -7.57 -9.13 3.03
CA ASN A 277 -7.77 -9.43 4.44
C ASN A 277 -8.71 -10.63 4.66
N TYR A 278 -9.79 -10.74 3.90
CA TYR A 278 -10.87 -11.71 4.15
C TYR A 278 -11.05 -12.75 3.04
N GLY A 279 -10.42 -12.58 1.89
CA GLY A 279 -10.64 -13.43 0.71
C GLY A 279 -10.13 -14.88 0.82
N LYS A 280 -9.44 -15.24 1.90
CA LYS A 280 -9.01 -16.64 2.13
C LYS A 280 -10.13 -17.55 2.61
N ASN A 281 -11.12 -17.01 3.28
CA ASN A 281 -12.31 -17.72 3.75
C ASN A 281 -13.55 -17.13 3.09
N ARG A 282 -14.13 -17.89 2.16
CA ARG A 282 -15.29 -17.43 1.37
C ARG A 282 -16.51 -17.16 2.23
N GLU A 283 -16.78 -18.02 3.22
CA GLU A 283 -17.96 -17.89 4.10
C GLU A 283 -17.84 -16.64 4.97
N LYS A 284 -16.71 -16.46 5.64
CA LYS A 284 -16.44 -15.27 6.44
C LYS A 284 -16.48 -13.99 5.60
N ALA A 285 -15.92 -14.00 4.41
CA ALA A 285 -15.97 -12.85 3.51
C ALA A 285 -17.40 -12.54 3.05
N TYR A 286 -18.22 -13.58 2.81
CA TYR A 286 -19.64 -13.42 2.47
C TYR A 286 -20.42 -12.77 3.62
N GLU A 287 -20.28 -13.29 4.81
CA GLU A 287 -20.94 -12.77 6.02
C GLU A 287 -20.56 -11.30 6.24
N LEU A 288 -19.28 -10.98 6.22
CA LEU A 288 -18.78 -9.61 6.41
C LEU A 288 -19.27 -8.65 5.33
N TYR A 289 -19.37 -9.11 4.07
CA TYR A 289 -19.83 -8.27 2.96
C TYR A 289 -21.30 -7.86 3.09
N PHE A 290 -22.16 -8.74 3.59
CA PHE A 290 -23.59 -8.48 3.69
C PHE A 290 -24.07 -8.03 5.07
N SER A 291 -23.45 -8.47 6.17
CA SER A 291 -23.85 -8.08 7.53
C SER A 291 -23.32 -6.71 7.93
N GLY A 292 -22.22 -6.26 7.35
CA GLY A 292 -21.63 -4.99 7.70
C GLY A 292 -22.46 -3.81 7.22
N LYS A 293 -22.74 -2.85 8.10
CA LYS A 293 -23.23 -1.54 7.67
C LYS A 293 -22.13 -0.91 6.81
N ARG A 294 -22.43 -0.61 5.55
CA ARG A 294 -21.52 0.07 4.63
C ARG A 294 -21.19 1.46 5.18
N THR A 295 -19.99 1.78 5.32
CA THR A 295 -19.28 3.03 5.57
C THR A 295 -18.19 2.90 6.61
N SER A 296 -16.97 2.73 6.17
CA SER A 296 -15.77 2.93 6.99
C SER A 296 -15.28 4.38 6.89
N SER A 297 -14.45 4.82 7.83
CA SER A 297 -13.74 6.10 7.71
C SER A 297 -12.92 6.17 6.42
N LEU A 298 -12.21 5.09 6.08
CA LEU A 298 -11.42 4.98 4.85
C LEU A 298 -12.28 5.13 3.59
N GLU A 299 -13.49 4.58 3.57
CA GLU A 299 -14.43 4.70 2.46
C GLU A 299 -14.88 6.15 2.26
N LYS A 300 -15.23 6.85 3.34
CA LYS A 300 -15.60 8.28 3.29
C LYS A 300 -14.46 9.12 2.75
N VAL A 301 -13.25 8.87 3.22
CA VAL A 301 -12.02 9.50 2.74
C VAL A 301 -11.85 9.30 1.26
N ILE A 302 -11.89 8.04 0.84
CA ILE A 302 -11.76 7.68 -0.56
C ILE A 302 -12.87 8.32 -1.40
N GLU A 303 -14.09 8.43 -0.92
CA GLU A 303 -15.21 9.06 -1.62
C GLU A 303 -15.08 10.59 -1.73
N MET A 304 -14.65 11.27 -0.68
CA MET A 304 -14.53 12.73 -0.65
C MET A 304 -13.54 13.26 -1.68
N GLU A 305 -12.42 12.58 -1.90
CA GLU A 305 -11.40 13.01 -2.84
C GLU A 305 -11.68 12.68 -4.32
N CYS A 306 -12.84 12.09 -4.60
CA CYS A 306 -13.24 11.78 -5.99
C CYS A 306 -13.91 12.92 -6.74
N LEU A 307 -14.12 14.05 -6.09
CA LEU A 307 -14.61 15.23 -6.80
C LEU A 307 -13.48 15.77 -7.69
N PRO A 308 -13.55 15.62 -9.03
CA PRO A 308 -12.61 16.32 -9.87
C PRO A 308 -12.90 17.81 -9.71
N GLU A 309 -11.93 18.56 -9.19
CA GLU A 309 -11.93 20.00 -9.43
C GLU A 309 -11.76 20.19 -10.93
N ILE A 310 -12.83 20.56 -11.59
CA ILE A 310 -12.72 21.14 -12.93
C ILE A 310 -12.35 22.60 -12.71
N VAL A 311 -11.08 22.89 -12.92
CA VAL A 311 -10.64 24.26 -13.10
C VAL A 311 -11.10 24.67 -14.49
N ASN A 312 -12.08 25.58 -14.55
CA ASN A 312 -12.46 26.23 -15.81
C ASN A 312 -11.27 27.04 -16.34
N GLU A 313 -11.26 27.37 -17.61
CA GLU A 313 -10.27 28.26 -18.25
C GLU A 313 -10.13 29.61 -17.54
N THR A 314 -11.08 29.99 -16.67
CA THR A 314 -11.08 31.19 -15.83
C THR A 314 -10.44 30.99 -14.46
N GLY A 315 -9.87 29.79 -14.15
CA GLY A 315 -9.21 29.51 -12.87
C GLY A 315 -10.17 29.34 -11.68
N LYS A 316 -11.49 29.26 -11.90
CA LYS A 316 -12.44 29.01 -10.83
C LYS A 316 -12.76 27.52 -10.74
N SER A 317 -12.61 26.97 -9.54
CA SER A 317 -13.00 25.59 -9.21
C SER A 317 -14.52 25.46 -9.24
N THR A 318 -15.05 24.53 -10.02
CA THR A 318 -16.46 24.16 -10.00
C THR A 318 -16.62 22.70 -9.67
N ASN A 319 -17.36 22.40 -8.60
CA ASN A 319 -17.73 21.04 -8.24
C ASN A 319 -18.80 20.54 -9.23
N LEU A 320 -18.55 19.45 -9.92
CA LEU A 320 -19.55 18.82 -10.77
C LEU A 320 -20.66 18.17 -9.93
N PRO A 321 -21.93 18.39 -10.30
CA PRO A 321 -23.08 17.87 -9.52
C PRO A 321 -23.20 16.34 -9.50
N TYR A 322 -22.39 15.64 -10.27
CA TYR A 322 -22.38 14.17 -10.38
C TYR A 322 -22.14 13.41 -9.07
N LEU A 323 -21.65 14.09 -8.08
CA LEU A 323 -21.05 13.42 -6.93
C LEU A 323 -21.87 13.62 -5.64
N ARG A 324 -22.99 14.29 -5.75
CA ARG A 324 -23.92 14.47 -4.63
C ARG A 324 -25.17 13.62 -4.71
N GLY A 325 -25.09 12.39 -5.29
CA GLY A 325 -26.24 11.48 -5.30
C GLY A 325 -27.51 12.05 -6.02
N GLY A 326 -27.35 13.11 -6.78
CA GLY A 326 -28.43 13.75 -7.53
C GLY A 326 -28.36 13.39 -9.00
N GLU A 327 -29.48 13.29 -9.63
CA GLU A 327 -29.66 13.02 -11.05
C GLU A 327 -28.84 13.98 -11.92
N CYS A 328 -28.15 13.41 -12.89
CA CYS A 328 -27.46 14.17 -13.91
C CYS A 328 -28.46 14.89 -14.81
N PRO A 329 -28.44 16.21 -14.94
CA PRO A 329 -29.16 16.85 -16.04
C PRO A 329 -28.40 16.54 -17.34
N ILE A 330 -28.91 15.61 -18.12
CA ILE A 330 -28.53 15.45 -19.52
C ILE A 330 -28.97 16.74 -20.20
N LYS A 331 -28.03 17.62 -20.53
CA LYS A 331 -28.28 18.60 -21.56
C LYS A 331 -27.95 17.93 -22.88
N GLU A 332 -29.01 17.64 -23.65
CA GLU A 332 -28.92 17.41 -25.06
C GLU A 332 -28.26 18.61 -25.74
N VAL A 333 -27.19 18.34 -26.46
CA VAL A 333 -26.77 19.06 -27.67
C VAL A 333 -26.29 18.02 -28.66
#